data_f8d3a5f245d4b5da8ed1eb619f3a9857
#
_entry.id   f8d3a5f245d4b5da8ed1eb619f3a9857
#
_cell.length_a   1.000
_cell.length_b   1.000
_cell.length_c   1.000
_cell.angle_alpha   90.00
_cell.angle_beta   90.00
_cell.angle_gamma   90.00
#
_symmetry.space_group_name_H-M   'P 1'
#
loop_
_entity.id
_entity.type
_entity.pdbx_description
1 polymer ?
#
loop_
_entity_poly.entity_id
_entity_poly.type
_entity_poly.pdbx_seq_one_letter_code
_entity_poly.pdbx_strand_id
1 'polypeptide(L)'
;MEYNYYLRQTYRSDGSVWVCIHEAATAEKLGYQDGDKYVQDDCTIFINGFDSLQALNFFIESLYNCVNRMAEATALQKVER
;
A
#
# COMPACT_ATOMS: atom_id res chain seq x y z
N MET A 1 12.41 -1.52 14.94
CA MET A 1 11.88 -1.33 13.57
C MET A 1 12.76 -0.35 12.83
N GLU A 2 12.99 -0.60 11.55
CA GLU A 2 13.84 0.27 10.74
C GLU A 2 13.11 1.54 10.29
N TYR A 3 11.79 1.47 10.20
CA TYR A 3 11.01 2.56 9.65
C TYR A 3 9.96 2.99 10.64
N ASN A 4 9.51 4.23 10.52
CA ASN A 4 8.50 4.76 11.41
C ASN A 4 7.08 4.48 10.93
N TYR A 5 6.90 4.31 9.63
CA TYR A 5 5.59 4.08 9.03
C TYR A 5 5.69 2.99 8.00
N TYR A 6 4.60 2.24 7.85
CA TYR A 6 4.54 1.17 6.88
C TYR A 6 3.26 1.31 6.07
N LEU A 7 3.38 1.13 4.77
CA LEU A 7 2.25 1.19 3.85
C LEU A 7 1.92 -0.22 3.39
N ARG A 8 0.66 -0.59 3.55
CA ARG A 8 0.17 -1.85 3.02
C ARG A 8 -0.67 -1.54 1.78
N GLN A 9 -0.25 -2.09 0.66
CA GLN A 9 -0.93 -1.96 -0.61
C GLN A 9 -1.57 -3.28 -0.95
N THR A 10 -2.88 -3.29 -1.18
CA THR A 10 -3.60 -4.51 -1.53
C THR A 10 -4.15 -4.36 -2.93
N TYR A 11 -3.69 -5.21 -3.83
CA TYR A 11 -4.12 -5.22 -5.24
C TYR A 11 -5.04 -6.41 -5.43
N ARG A 12 -6.30 -6.13 -5.67
CA ARG A 12 -7.30 -7.18 -5.76
C ARG A 12 -7.54 -7.59 -7.20
N SER A 13 -8.03 -8.81 -7.36
CA SER A 13 -8.26 -9.37 -8.70
C SER A 13 -9.32 -8.60 -9.48
N ASP A 14 -10.20 -7.87 -8.79
CA ASP A 14 -11.22 -7.08 -9.48
C ASP A 14 -10.68 -5.72 -9.95
N GLY A 15 -9.39 -5.47 -9.78
CA GLY A 15 -8.76 -4.24 -10.22
C GLY A 15 -8.71 -3.14 -9.17
N SER A 16 -9.31 -3.36 -8.02
CA SER A 16 -9.28 -2.34 -6.97
C SER A 16 -7.96 -2.37 -6.22
N VAL A 17 -7.56 -1.22 -5.72
CA VAL A 17 -6.33 -1.06 -4.96
C VAL A 17 -6.68 -0.38 -3.64
N TRP A 18 -6.23 -0.97 -2.55
CA TRP A 18 -6.48 -0.45 -1.20
C TRP A 18 -5.13 -0.16 -0.56
N VAL A 19 -5.03 0.99 0.12
CA VAL A 19 -3.83 1.31 0.85
C VAL A 19 -4.18 1.60 2.30
N CYS A 20 -3.29 1.20 3.19
CA CYS A 20 -3.47 1.38 4.62
C CYS A 20 -2.13 1.76 5.22
N ILE A 21 -2.13 2.76 6.09
CA ILE A 21 -0.93 3.23 6.75
C ILE A 21 -0.91 2.66 8.16
N HIS A 22 0.21 2.06 8.52
CA HIS A 22 0.43 1.52 9.87
C HIS A 22 1.62 2.23 10.50
N GLU A 23 1.49 2.55 11.77
CA GLU A 23 2.64 3.00 12.54
C GLU A 23 3.54 1.82 12.86
N ALA A 24 4.79 2.10 13.18
CA ALA A 24 5.78 1.05 13.39
C ALA A 24 5.32 0.00 14.41
N ALA A 25 4.74 0.45 15.51
CA ALA A 25 4.32 -0.49 16.54
C ALA A 25 3.26 -1.46 16.03
N THR A 26 2.33 -0.97 15.25
CA THR A 26 1.28 -1.81 14.69
C THR A 26 1.86 -2.77 13.65
N ALA A 27 2.75 -2.27 12.80
CA ALA A 27 3.38 -3.11 11.79
C ALA A 27 4.19 -4.23 12.45
N GLU A 28 4.85 -3.93 13.56
CA GLU A 28 5.61 -4.93 14.28
C GLU A 28 4.71 -6.02 14.82
N LYS A 29 3.57 -5.65 15.39
CA LYS A 29 2.61 -6.63 15.89
C LYS A 29 2.09 -7.52 14.79
N LEU A 30 1.95 -6.98 13.59
CA LEU A 30 1.45 -7.74 12.45
C LEU A 30 2.54 -8.52 11.75
N GLY A 31 3.80 -8.31 12.12
CA GLY A 31 4.92 -9.01 11.51
C GLY A 31 5.32 -8.48 10.15
N TYR A 32 4.95 -7.24 9.84
CA TYR A 32 5.28 -6.65 8.54
C TYR A 32 6.70 -6.13 8.50
N GLN A 33 7.35 -6.30 7.37
CA GLN A 33 8.68 -5.78 7.12
C GLN A 33 8.70 -5.13 5.74
N ASP A 34 9.61 -4.16 5.57
CA ASP A 34 9.76 -3.52 4.28
C ASP A 34 10.12 -4.54 3.22
N GLY A 35 9.41 -4.50 2.11
CA GLY A 35 9.65 -5.42 1.01
C GLY A 35 8.83 -6.69 1.07
N ASP A 36 8.04 -6.88 2.10
CA ASP A 36 7.21 -8.07 2.20
C ASP A 36 6.18 -8.10 1.08
N LYS A 37 5.89 -9.32 0.62
CA LYS A 37 4.88 -9.55 -0.40
C LYS A 37 4.08 -10.78 -0.01
N TYR A 38 2.77 -10.63 0.01
CA TYR A 38 1.87 -11.74 0.33
C TYR A 38 0.93 -11.96 -0.85
N VAL A 39 0.90 -13.19 -1.35
CA VAL A 39 0.04 -13.54 -2.47
C VAL A 39 -1.08 -14.41 -1.94
N GLN A 40 -2.31 -13.98 -2.18
CA GLN A 40 -3.50 -14.71 -1.77
C GLN A 40 -4.37 -14.97 -3.01
N ASP A 41 -5.45 -15.72 -2.80
CA ASP A 41 -6.26 -16.17 -3.93
C ASP A 41 -6.80 -15.03 -4.77
N ASP A 42 -7.24 -13.94 -4.12
CA ASP A 42 -7.90 -12.86 -4.82
C ASP A 42 -7.19 -11.53 -4.68
N CYS A 43 -5.99 -11.52 -4.09
CA CYS A 43 -5.28 -10.27 -3.94
C CYS A 43 -3.79 -10.50 -3.70
N THR A 44 -3.01 -9.45 -3.94
CA THR A 44 -1.59 -9.42 -3.64
C THR A 44 -1.33 -8.22 -2.75
N ILE A 45 -0.57 -8.43 -1.69
CA ILE A 45 -0.29 -7.39 -0.70
C ILE A 45 1.19 -7.09 -0.71
N PHE A 46 1.52 -5.80 -0.75
CA PHE A 46 2.90 -5.33 -0.66
C PHE A 46 3.06 -4.45 0.56
N ILE A 47 4.17 -4.59 1.25
CA ILE A 47 4.50 -3.80 2.43
C ILE A 47 5.76 -3.00 2.16
N ASN A 48 5.69 -1.69 2.39
CA ASN A 48 6.83 -0.81 2.23
C ASN A 48 6.99 0.07 3.45
N GLY A 49 8.24 0.25 3.89
CA GLY A 49 8.55 1.08 5.04
C GLY A 49 8.98 2.46 4.63
N PHE A 50 8.68 3.45 5.46
CA PHE A 50 9.03 4.86 5.21
C PHE A 50 9.48 5.51 6.50
N ASP A 51 10.48 6.38 6.39
CA ASP A 51 11.01 7.09 7.55
C ASP A 51 10.09 8.18 8.06
N SER A 52 9.30 8.76 7.16
CA SER A 52 8.44 9.88 7.51
C SER A 52 7.10 9.75 6.82
N LEU A 53 6.11 10.38 7.43
CA LEU A 53 4.78 10.42 6.84
C LEU A 53 4.79 11.20 5.53
N GLN A 54 5.65 12.19 5.43
CA GLN A 54 5.78 12.97 4.20
C GLN A 54 6.23 12.10 3.03
N ALA A 55 7.26 11.28 3.26
CA ALA A 55 7.76 10.39 2.22
C ALA A 55 6.70 9.38 1.82
N LEU A 56 5.96 8.87 2.80
CA LEU A 56 4.91 7.90 2.55
C LEU A 56 3.80 8.54 1.72
N ASN A 57 3.37 9.74 2.06
CA ASN A 57 2.33 10.43 1.31
C ASN A 57 2.75 10.74 -0.11
N PHE A 58 4.02 11.09 -0.30
CA PHE A 58 4.54 11.32 -1.64
C PHE A 58 4.45 10.05 -2.49
N PHE A 59 4.78 8.92 -1.88
CA PHE A 59 4.68 7.63 -2.56
C PHE A 59 3.23 7.31 -2.92
N ILE A 60 2.30 7.58 -2.00
CA ILE A 60 0.88 7.32 -2.26
C ILE A 60 0.39 8.16 -3.42
N GLU A 61 0.80 9.42 -3.50
CA GLU A 61 0.41 10.28 -4.61
C GLU A 61 0.89 9.69 -5.93
N SER A 62 2.14 9.24 -5.97
CA SER A 62 2.68 8.64 -7.18
C SER A 62 1.93 7.38 -7.54
N LEU A 63 1.62 6.57 -6.55
CA LEU A 63 0.87 5.34 -6.77
C LEU A 63 -0.52 5.64 -7.29
N TYR A 64 -1.18 6.61 -6.69
CA TYR A 64 -2.53 6.97 -7.07
C TYR A 64 -2.58 7.44 -8.52
N ASN A 65 -1.62 8.27 -8.91
CA ASN A 65 -1.56 8.73 -10.28
C ASN A 65 -1.35 7.58 -11.25
N CYS A 66 -0.51 6.63 -10.88
CA CYS A 66 -0.26 5.46 -11.71
C CYS A 66 -1.52 4.62 -11.85
N VAL A 67 -2.19 4.38 -10.74
CA VAL A 67 -3.42 3.59 -10.74
C VAL A 67 -4.50 4.27 -11.57
N ASN A 68 -4.63 5.58 -11.45
CA ASN A 68 -5.62 6.31 -12.23
C ASN A 68 -5.37 6.18 -13.72
N ARG A 69 -4.12 6.27 -14.13
CA ARG A 69 -3.79 6.16 -15.55
C ARG A 69 -4.09 4.75 -16.06
N MET A 70 -3.77 3.74 -15.27
CA MET A 70 -4.00 2.37 -15.68
C MET A 70 -5.47 2.02 -15.66
N ALA A 71 -6.20 2.61 -14.73
CA ALA A 71 -7.60 2.25 -14.51
C ALA A 71 -8.57 3.23 -15.13
N GLU A 72 -8.07 4.06 -16.01
CA GLU A 72 -8.91 5.03 -16.66
C GLU A 72 -10.11 4.36 -17.30
N ALA A 73 -9.89 3.18 -17.84
CA ALA A 73 -10.94 2.43 -18.51
C ALA A 73 -11.83 1.69 -17.54
N THR A 74 -11.37 1.43 -16.35
CA THR A 74 -12.14 0.62 -15.40
C THR A 74 -12.85 1.46 -14.36
N ALA A 75 -12.59 2.74 -14.37
CA ALA A 75 -13.17 3.65 -13.38
C ALA A 75 -12.85 3.20 -11.96
N LEU A 76 -11.69 2.61 -11.78
CA LEU A 76 -11.29 2.15 -10.48
C LEU A 76 -11.02 3.33 -9.55
N GLN A 77 -11.58 3.31 -8.39
CA GLN A 77 -11.40 4.43 -7.48
C GLN A 77 -11.24 4.00 -6.04
N LYS A 78 -10.92 2.77 -5.82
CA LYS A 78 -10.89 2.25 -4.47
C LYS A 78 -9.49 2.36 -3.90
N VAL A 79 -9.16 3.55 -3.43
CA VAL A 79 -7.92 3.78 -2.72
C VAL A 79 -8.25 4.19 -1.30
N GLU A 80 -7.78 3.41 -0.31
CA GLU A 80 -8.05 3.66 1.10
C GLU A 80 -6.78 3.65 1.90
N ARG A 81 -6.78 4.41 2.99
CA ARG A 81 -5.64 4.45 3.89
C ARG A 81 -6.01 4.03 5.28
#